data_eb9b7edd5b671780eacba1a6045e1eed
#
_entry.id   eb9b7edd5b671780eacba1a6045e1eed
#
_cell.length_a   1.000
_cell.length_b   1.000
_cell.length_c   1.000
_cell.angle_alpha   90.00
_cell.angle_beta   90.00
_cell.angle_gamma   90.00
#
_symmetry.space_group_name_H-M   'P 1'
#
loop_
_entity.id
_entity.type
_entity.pdbx_description
1 polymer ?
#
loop_
_entity_poly.entity_id
_entity_poly.type
_entity_poly.pdbx_seq_one_letter_code
_entity_poly.pdbx_strand_id
1 'polypeptide(L)'
;VPIIHTINGSGRFEGANAMWVDRRTCIISTGARTNREGAEQVEHELRKMGVDNIIWMQIPYGHAHIDGLLNFASEDTAMIFAAQVPYEVCDALKKKGIRLLECPSRTEAKFTAAVNFVAIKPGLIVQCEGNPRSREVLEKAGIKVIPIDFSEVLKGYGAMHCCTAFLKRG
;
A
#
# COMPACT_ATOMS: atom_id res chain seq x y z
N VAL A 1 -19.13 -0.08 11.97
CA VAL A 1 -17.89 0.62 12.33
C VAL A 1 -18.23 2.08 12.60
N PRO A 2 -17.87 2.65 13.77
CA PRO A 2 -18.17 4.05 14.07
C PRO A 2 -17.29 4.98 13.24
N ILE A 3 -17.83 6.15 12.88
CA ILE A 3 -17.06 7.26 12.31
C ILE A 3 -16.38 7.97 13.50
N ILE A 4 -15.05 7.97 13.50
CA ILE A 4 -14.26 8.62 14.57
C ILE A 4 -13.87 10.05 14.22
N HIS A 5 -13.80 10.38 12.94
CA HIS A 5 -13.52 11.73 12.45
C HIS A 5 -14.05 11.90 11.03
N THR A 6 -14.43 13.13 10.70
CA THR A 6 -14.80 13.55 9.33
C THR A 6 -13.84 14.65 8.91
N ILE A 7 -13.17 14.47 7.79
CA ILE A 7 -12.26 15.48 7.24
C ILE A 7 -13.04 16.76 6.96
N ASN A 8 -12.51 17.91 7.37
CA ASN A 8 -13.16 19.21 7.30
C ASN A 8 -12.26 20.28 6.67
N GLY A 9 -12.78 21.51 6.54
CA GLY A 9 -12.07 22.61 5.91
C GLY A 9 -11.78 22.34 4.44
N SER A 10 -10.59 22.66 3.98
CA SER A 10 -10.09 22.34 2.62
C SER A 10 -9.41 20.99 2.55
N GLY A 11 -9.38 20.22 3.66
CA GLY A 11 -8.81 18.90 3.75
C GLY A 11 -9.45 17.89 2.79
N ARG A 12 -8.63 17.08 2.13
CA ARG A 12 -9.02 15.93 1.30
C ARG A 12 -8.18 14.74 1.67
N PHE A 13 -8.85 13.60 1.88
CA PHE A 13 -8.16 12.36 2.21
C PHE A 13 -8.89 11.14 1.63
N GLU A 14 -8.16 10.26 0.96
CA GLU A 14 -8.62 8.93 0.57
C GLU A 14 -7.94 7.87 1.44
N GLY A 15 -8.70 6.90 1.97
CA GLY A 15 -8.20 5.93 2.94
C GLY A 15 -6.99 5.10 2.47
N ALA A 16 -6.87 4.85 1.16
CA ALA A 16 -5.71 4.17 0.57
C ALA A 16 -4.39 4.97 0.64
N ASN A 17 -4.43 6.20 1.16
CA ASN A 17 -3.27 7.03 1.47
C ASN A 17 -2.84 6.96 2.96
N ALA A 18 -3.39 5.98 3.72
CA ALA A 18 -2.87 5.54 5.00
C ALA A 18 -2.64 4.03 4.96
N MET A 19 -1.41 3.60 5.22
CA MET A 19 -1.04 2.18 5.20
C MET A 19 -0.30 1.81 6.48
N TRP A 20 -0.81 0.81 7.19
CA TRP A 20 -0.20 0.30 8.40
C TRP A 20 1.07 -0.50 8.10
N VAL A 21 2.16 -0.18 8.77
CA VAL A 21 3.40 -0.96 8.78
C VAL A 21 3.36 -1.94 9.96
N ASP A 22 3.00 -1.44 11.12
CA ASP A 22 2.79 -2.18 12.35
C ASP A 22 1.77 -1.44 13.23
N ARG A 23 1.49 -1.94 14.44
CA ARG A 23 0.51 -1.34 15.37
C ARG A 23 0.83 0.09 15.80
N ARG A 24 2.08 0.54 15.64
CA ARG A 24 2.57 1.85 16.09
C ARG A 24 3.13 2.71 14.96
N THR A 25 3.11 2.20 13.73
CA THR A 25 3.67 2.88 12.56
C THR A 25 2.70 2.85 11.40
N CYS A 26 2.44 4.01 10.83
CA CYS A 26 1.63 4.17 9.63
C CYS A 26 2.37 5.00 8.58
N ILE A 27 2.24 4.62 7.32
CA ILE A 27 2.64 5.47 6.19
C ILE A 27 1.43 6.34 5.85
N ILE A 28 1.62 7.66 5.79
CA ILE A 28 0.62 8.60 5.29
C ILE A 28 1.17 9.26 4.04
N SER A 29 0.35 9.34 3.00
CA SER A 29 0.79 9.97 1.76
C SER A 29 -0.05 11.17 1.37
N THR A 30 0.59 12.07 0.61
CA THR A 30 -0.04 13.19 -0.08
C THR A 30 0.16 13.06 -1.58
N GLY A 31 -0.75 13.63 -2.35
CA GLY A 31 -0.74 13.55 -3.81
C GLY A 31 -2.01 14.13 -4.42
N ALA A 32 -2.40 13.63 -5.58
CA ALA A 32 -3.57 14.14 -6.29
C ALA A 32 -4.90 13.99 -5.51
N ARG A 33 -5.01 12.94 -4.70
CA ARG A 33 -6.25 12.55 -3.99
C ARG A 33 -6.26 12.95 -2.52
N THR A 34 -5.11 13.21 -1.93
CA THR A 34 -4.96 13.59 -0.52
C THR A 34 -4.05 14.81 -0.43
N ASN A 35 -4.54 15.89 0.18
CA ASN A 35 -3.70 17.04 0.44
C ASN A 35 -3.12 17.02 1.87
N ARG A 36 -2.19 17.92 2.14
CA ARG A 36 -1.49 17.99 3.42
C ARG A 36 -2.46 18.20 4.59
N GLU A 37 -3.43 19.10 4.44
CA GLU A 37 -4.40 19.42 5.48
C GLU A 37 -5.28 18.20 5.85
N GLY A 38 -5.74 17.42 4.87
CA GLY A 38 -6.51 16.20 5.14
C GLY A 38 -5.65 15.12 5.78
N ALA A 39 -4.40 14.96 5.33
CA ALA A 39 -3.47 13.99 5.86
C ALA A 39 -3.08 14.30 7.33
N GLU A 40 -2.90 15.56 7.70
CA GLU A 40 -2.60 15.97 9.08
C GLU A 40 -3.78 15.72 10.04
N GLN A 41 -5.02 15.87 9.58
CA GLN A 41 -6.19 15.50 10.36
C GLN A 41 -6.20 13.99 10.66
N VAL A 42 -5.88 13.16 9.67
CA VAL A 42 -5.77 11.69 9.87
C VAL A 42 -4.59 11.34 10.78
N GLU A 43 -3.43 11.96 10.61
CA GLU A 43 -2.29 11.78 11.51
C GLU A 43 -2.68 12.06 12.96
N HIS A 44 -3.39 13.16 13.20
CA HIS A 44 -3.84 13.54 14.55
C HIS A 44 -4.71 12.43 15.18
N GLU A 45 -5.65 11.86 14.45
CA GLU A 45 -6.49 10.78 14.96
C GLU A 45 -5.70 9.47 15.17
N LEU A 46 -4.79 9.13 14.25
CA LEU A 46 -3.91 7.97 14.41
C LEU A 46 -3.03 8.08 15.67
N ARG A 47 -2.52 9.27 15.97
CA ARG A 47 -1.73 9.49 17.19
C ARG A 47 -2.56 9.29 18.46
N LYS A 48 -3.82 9.72 18.48
CA LYS A 48 -4.74 9.43 19.60
C LYS A 48 -4.98 7.91 19.77
N MET A 49 -4.90 7.15 18.68
CA MET A 49 -5.04 5.69 18.67
C MET A 49 -3.75 4.96 19.04
N GLY A 50 -2.66 5.67 19.36
CA GLY A 50 -1.39 5.09 19.79
C GLY A 50 -0.37 4.86 18.68
N VAL A 51 -0.54 5.49 17.52
CA VAL A 51 0.48 5.50 16.47
C VAL A 51 1.57 6.50 16.83
N ASP A 52 2.78 6.02 17.06
CA ASP A 52 3.91 6.89 17.43
C ASP A 52 4.70 7.38 16.22
N ASN A 53 4.77 6.54 15.17
CA ASN A 53 5.61 6.80 14.01
C ASN A 53 4.75 6.99 12.77
N ILE A 54 4.91 8.14 12.12
CA ILE A 54 4.33 8.42 10.81
C ILE A 54 5.47 8.54 9.81
N ILE A 55 5.39 7.72 8.76
CA ILE A 55 6.28 7.79 7.61
C ILE A 55 5.54 8.58 6.53
N TRP A 56 6.00 9.77 6.22
CA TRP A 56 5.41 10.58 5.17
C TRP A 56 5.89 10.14 3.80
N MET A 57 4.95 10.04 2.85
CA MET A 57 5.23 9.67 1.47
C MET A 57 4.57 10.65 0.51
N GLN A 58 5.31 11.13 -0.48
CA GLN A 58 4.74 11.87 -1.61
C GLN A 58 4.42 10.89 -2.73
N ILE A 59 3.15 10.83 -3.15
CA ILE A 59 2.74 10.04 -4.31
C ILE A 59 3.16 10.78 -5.59
N PRO A 60 3.92 10.15 -6.49
CA PRO A 60 4.36 10.80 -7.73
C PRO A 60 3.20 10.96 -8.72
N TYR A 61 3.38 11.86 -9.67
CA TYR A 61 2.42 12.06 -10.76
C TYR A 61 2.13 10.73 -11.50
N GLY A 62 0.85 10.48 -11.78
CA GLY A 62 0.38 9.27 -12.45
C GLY A 62 -0.01 8.11 -11.51
N HIS A 63 0.05 8.33 -10.20
CA HIS A 63 -0.50 7.44 -9.18
C HIS A 63 -1.45 8.19 -8.24
N ALA A 64 -2.35 7.44 -7.60
CA ALA A 64 -3.32 8.00 -6.66
C ALA A 64 -3.03 7.61 -5.21
N HIS A 65 -2.53 6.37 -4.99
CA HIS A 65 -2.48 5.72 -3.69
C HIS A 65 -1.18 4.97 -3.45
N ILE A 66 -0.92 4.66 -2.18
CA ILE A 66 0.27 3.91 -1.73
C ILE A 66 0.27 2.50 -2.31
N ASP A 67 -0.86 1.81 -2.31
CA ASP A 67 -1.02 0.40 -2.66
C ASP A 67 -0.70 0.06 -4.12
N GLY A 68 -0.60 1.06 -4.98
CA GLY A 68 -0.07 0.92 -6.35
C GLY A 68 1.47 0.95 -6.42
N LEU A 69 2.14 1.37 -5.35
CA LEU A 69 3.58 1.59 -5.30
C LEU A 69 4.30 0.74 -4.25
N LEU A 70 3.62 0.43 -3.16
CA LEU A 70 4.13 -0.32 -2.02
C LEU A 70 3.00 -1.11 -1.38
N ASN A 71 3.24 -2.38 -1.04
CA ASN A 71 2.29 -3.21 -0.31
C ASN A 71 2.99 -4.31 0.47
N PHE A 72 2.38 -4.75 1.58
CA PHE A 72 2.96 -5.76 2.47
C PHE A 72 2.43 -7.16 2.16
N ALA A 73 3.36 -8.10 1.92
CA ALA A 73 3.06 -9.52 1.70
C ALA A 73 3.13 -10.34 3.01
N SER A 74 3.86 -9.83 3.99
CA SER A 74 3.96 -10.36 5.36
C SER A 74 4.33 -9.22 6.32
N GLU A 75 4.47 -9.54 7.60
CA GLU A 75 4.86 -8.56 8.63
C GLU A 75 6.25 -7.96 8.39
N ASP A 76 7.13 -8.70 7.71
CA ASP A 76 8.54 -8.36 7.48
C ASP A 76 8.91 -8.19 6.00
N THR A 77 7.94 -8.31 5.08
CA THR A 77 8.23 -8.31 3.63
C THR A 77 7.21 -7.46 2.88
N ALA A 78 7.70 -6.50 2.12
CA ALA A 78 6.89 -5.66 1.23
C ALA A 78 7.41 -5.72 -0.20
N MET A 79 6.50 -5.63 -1.18
CA MET A 79 6.85 -5.36 -2.57
C MET A 79 6.72 -3.88 -2.85
N ILE A 80 7.70 -3.33 -3.57
CA ILE A 80 7.74 -1.93 -3.98
C ILE A 80 7.94 -1.78 -5.48
N PHE A 81 7.38 -0.72 -6.05
CA PHE A 81 7.82 -0.22 -7.36
C PHE A 81 8.91 0.83 -7.14
N ALA A 82 10.15 0.36 -6.97
CA ALA A 82 11.29 1.14 -6.46
C ALA A 82 11.53 2.46 -7.20
N ALA A 83 11.26 2.50 -8.52
CA ALA A 83 11.43 3.71 -9.32
C ALA A 83 10.52 4.88 -8.90
N GLN A 84 9.50 4.64 -8.06
CA GLN A 84 8.50 5.63 -7.68
C GLN A 84 8.21 5.69 -6.17
N VAL A 85 8.93 4.92 -5.36
CA VAL A 85 8.88 5.04 -3.89
C VAL A 85 10.04 5.92 -3.42
N PRO A 86 9.78 6.98 -2.64
CA PRO A 86 10.84 7.85 -2.11
C PRO A 86 11.87 7.07 -1.28
N TYR A 87 13.13 7.52 -1.37
CA TYR A 87 14.24 6.88 -0.64
C TYR A 87 13.98 6.81 0.87
N GLU A 88 13.45 7.89 1.45
CA GLU A 88 13.19 8.02 2.89
C GLU A 88 12.19 6.96 3.37
N VAL A 89 11.20 6.60 2.55
CA VAL A 89 10.23 5.54 2.86
C VAL A 89 10.92 4.19 2.86
N CYS A 90 11.72 3.90 1.84
CA CYS A 90 12.49 2.66 1.75
C CYS A 90 13.47 2.51 2.92
N ASP A 91 14.19 3.58 3.27
CA ASP A 91 15.15 3.60 4.37
C ASP A 91 14.45 3.39 5.72
N ALA A 92 13.31 4.05 5.97
CA ALA A 92 12.52 3.88 7.18
C ALA A 92 12.01 2.44 7.33
N LEU A 93 11.54 1.82 6.25
CA LEU A 93 11.09 0.42 6.25
C LEU A 93 12.25 -0.55 6.50
N LYS A 94 13.40 -0.35 5.84
CA LYS A 94 14.61 -1.16 6.08
C LYS A 94 15.10 -1.07 7.52
N LYS A 95 15.09 0.12 8.13
CA LYS A 95 15.43 0.31 9.55
C LYS A 95 14.49 -0.43 10.51
N LYS A 96 13.28 -0.71 10.09
CA LYS A 96 12.31 -1.54 10.81
C LYS A 96 12.47 -3.05 10.53
N GLY A 97 13.46 -3.45 9.75
CA GLY A 97 13.69 -4.85 9.40
C GLY A 97 12.81 -5.36 8.25
N ILE A 98 12.08 -4.48 7.56
CA ILE A 98 11.23 -4.88 6.43
C ILE A 98 12.11 -5.17 5.21
N ARG A 99 11.99 -6.38 4.67
CA ARG A 99 12.62 -6.79 3.41
C ARG A 99 11.82 -6.20 2.25
N LEU A 100 12.48 -5.41 1.41
CA LEU A 100 11.88 -4.81 0.23
C LEU A 100 12.16 -5.65 -1.01
N LEU A 101 11.11 -6.14 -1.65
CA LEU A 101 11.15 -6.83 -2.93
C LEU A 101 10.81 -5.84 -4.04
N GLU A 102 11.69 -5.69 -5.02
CA GLU A 102 11.42 -4.79 -6.14
C GLU A 102 10.52 -5.46 -7.17
N CYS A 103 9.45 -4.78 -7.57
CA CYS A 103 8.66 -5.16 -8.73
C CYS A 103 9.52 -5.02 -9.99
N PRO A 104 9.84 -6.12 -10.70
CA PRO A 104 10.85 -6.11 -11.76
C PRO A 104 10.32 -5.58 -13.09
N SER A 105 9.03 -5.28 -13.18
CA SER A 105 8.37 -4.91 -14.42
C SER A 105 7.52 -3.66 -14.27
N ARG A 106 7.92 -2.59 -14.96
CA ARG A 106 7.11 -1.37 -15.06
C ARG A 106 5.74 -1.63 -15.67
N THR A 107 5.65 -2.54 -16.63
CA THR A 107 4.40 -2.92 -17.28
C THR A 107 3.47 -3.58 -16.29
N GLU A 108 3.98 -4.56 -15.51
CA GLU A 108 3.20 -5.24 -14.49
C GLU A 108 2.77 -4.28 -13.37
N ALA A 109 3.67 -3.40 -12.90
CA ALA A 109 3.33 -2.41 -11.89
C ALA A 109 2.21 -1.45 -12.34
N LYS A 110 2.26 -1.00 -13.61
CA LYS A 110 1.33 0.02 -14.12
C LYS A 110 0.03 -0.51 -14.68
N PHE A 111 0.05 -1.63 -15.38
CA PHE A 111 -1.09 -2.07 -16.20
C PHE A 111 -1.80 -3.31 -15.65
N THR A 112 -1.09 -4.14 -14.88
CA THR A 112 -1.66 -5.35 -14.26
C THR A 112 -1.59 -5.32 -12.74
N ALA A 113 -1.27 -4.15 -12.18
CA ALA A 113 -1.35 -3.86 -10.75
C ALA A 113 -0.57 -4.85 -9.87
N ALA A 114 0.67 -5.19 -10.27
CA ALA A 114 1.50 -6.19 -9.60
C ALA A 114 1.71 -5.96 -8.10
N VAL A 115 1.76 -4.69 -7.66
CA VAL A 115 1.96 -4.32 -6.26
C VAL A 115 0.64 -4.27 -5.47
N ASN A 116 -0.50 -4.15 -6.17
CA ASN A 116 -1.83 -4.01 -5.58
C ASN A 116 -2.47 -5.37 -5.26
N PHE A 117 -1.81 -6.21 -4.48
CA PHE A 117 -2.29 -7.51 -4.03
C PHE A 117 -2.92 -7.44 -2.63
N VAL A 118 -3.59 -8.50 -2.20
CA VAL A 118 -4.15 -8.64 -0.85
C VAL A 118 -3.44 -9.76 -0.10
N ALA A 119 -2.86 -9.45 1.05
CA ALA A 119 -2.36 -10.45 1.97
C ALA A 119 -3.52 -11.04 2.79
N ILE A 120 -3.86 -12.30 2.52
CA ILE A 120 -4.88 -13.05 3.28
C ILE A 120 -4.35 -13.37 4.69
N LYS A 121 -3.08 -13.72 4.76
CA LYS A 121 -2.30 -13.92 5.99
C LYS A 121 -0.81 -13.72 5.65
N PRO A 122 0.06 -13.55 6.65
CA PRO A 122 1.49 -13.42 6.39
C PRO A 122 2.01 -14.53 5.47
N GLY A 123 2.67 -14.15 4.38
CA GLY A 123 3.23 -15.07 3.40
C GLY A 123 2.24 -15.72 2.42
N LEU A 124 0.97 -15.34 2.44
CA LEU A 124 -0.05 -15.78 1.48
C LEU A 124 -0.81 -14.60 0.93
N ILE A 125 -0.68 -14.34 -0.37
CA ILE A 125 -1.34 -13.22 -1.04
C ILE A 125 -2.24 -13.67 -2.20
N VAL A 126 -3.20 -12.83 -2.53
CA VAL A 126 -3.97 -12.89 -3.77
C VAL A 126 -3.53 -11.75 -4.66
N GLN A 127 -3.18 -12.04 -5.91
CA GLN A 127 -2.67 -11.08 -6.88
C GLN A 127 -3.45 -11.17 -8.19
N CYS A 128 -3.63 -10.05 -8.89
CA CYS A 128 -4.19 -10.06 -10.23
C CYS A 128 -3.33 -10.93 -11.16
N GLU A 129 -3.96 -11.68 -12.06
CA GLU A 129 -3.26 -12.36 -13.16
C GLU A 129 -2.52 -11.36 -14.07
N GLY A 130 -1.61 -11.87 -14.90
CA GLY A 130 -0.81 -11.04 -15.81
C GLY A 130 0.47 -10.48 -15.18
N ASN A 131 0.87 -10.97 -14.00
CA ASN A 131 2.06 -10.52 -13.27
C ASN A 131 3.12 -11.64 -13.08
N PRO A 132 3.55 -12.36 -14.15
CA PRO A 132 4.41 -13.54 -13.98
C PRO A 132 5.78 -13.22 -13.38
N ARG A 133 6.39 -12.07 -13.74
CA ARG A 133 7.71 -11.68 -13.25
C ARG A 133 7.67 -11.25 -11.78
N SER A 134 6.65 -10.48 -11.40
CA SER A 134 6.45 -10.03 -10.02
C SER A 134 6.09 -11.21 -9.12
N ARG A 135 5.26 -12.15 -9.62
CA ARG A 135 4.94 -13.39 -8.91
C ARG A 135 6.19 -14.22 -8.65
N GLU A 136 7.07 -14.39 -9.65
CA GLU A 136 8.33 -15.12 -9.48
C GLU A 136 9.21 -14.53 -8.36
N VAL A 137 9.29 -13.19 -8.27
CA VAL A 137 10.03 -12.51 -7.19
C VAL A 137 9.41 -12.80 -5.83
N LEU A 138 8.09 -12.76 -5.71
CA LEU A 138 7.37 -13.07 -4.48
C LEU A 138 7.56 -14.52 -4.07
N GLU A 139 7.39 -15.46 -5.00
CA GLU A 139 7.55 -16.90 -4.74
C GLU A 139 8.98 -17.27 -4.33
N LYS A 140 9.99 -16.70 -4.99
CA LYS A 140 11.42 -16.85 -4.58
C LYS A 140 11.70 -16.30 -3.18
N ALA A 141 10.90 -15.33 -2.75
CA ALA A 141 10.99 -14.78 -1.39
C ALA A 141 10.23 -15.59 -0.34
N GLY A 142 9.56 -16.69 -0.74
CA GLY A 142 8.79 -17.56 0.14
C GLY A 142 7.32 -17.15 0.29
N ILE A 143 6.84 -16.19 -0.50
CA ILE A 143 5.43 -15.75 -0.48
C ILE A 143 4.62 -16.63 -1.44
N LYS A 144 3.58 -17.26 -0.92
CA LYS A 144 2.63 -18.01 -1.75
C LYS A 144 1.67 -17.05 -2.43
N VAL A 145 1.58 -17.14 -3.76
CA VAL A 145 0.73 -16.27 -4.58
C VAL A 145 -0.44 -17.07 -5.16
N ILE A 146 -1.66 -16.56 -4.98
CA ILE A 146 -2.87 -17.05 -5.64
C ILE A 146 -3.22 -16.04 -6.74
N PRO A 147 -3.00 -16.36 -8.02
CA PRO A 147 -3.42 -15.47 -9.11
C PRO A 147 -4.92 -15.58 -9.33
N ILE A 148 -5.57 -14.46 -9.59
CA ILE A 148 -7.00 -14.38 -9.93
C ILE A 148 -7.17 -13.47 -11.14
N ASP A 149 -8.01 -13.87 -12.09
CA ASP A 149 -8.43 -12.99 -13.18
C ASP A 149 -9.23 -11.80 -12.61
N PHE A 150 -8.69 -10.63 -12.80
CA PHE A 150 -9.25 -9.36 -12.34
C PHE A 150 -9.36 -8.35 -13.50
N SER A 151 -9.29 -8.85 -14.71
CA SER A 151 -9.21 -8.06 -15.96
C SER A 151 -10.35 -7.06 -16.10
N GLU A 152 -11.58 -7.43 -15.74
CA GLU A 152 -12.74 -6.53 -15.82
C GLU A 152 -12.68 -5.39 -14.80
N VAL A 153 -12.20 -5.66 -13.57
CA VAL A 153 -12.05 -4.63 -12.55
C VAL A 153 -10.92 -3.66 -12.88
N LEU A 154 -9.82 -4.18 -13.45
CA LEU A 154 -8.69 -3.36 -13.91
C LEU A 154 -9.10 -2.32 -14.96
N LYS A 155 -10.13 -2.57 -15.78
CA LYS A 155 -10.69 -1.59 -16.72
C LYS A 155 -11.26 -0.34 -16.02
N GLY A 156 -11.69 -0.47 -14.77
CA GLY A 156 -12.15 0.62 -13.93
C GLY A 156 -11.05 1.31 -13.14
N TYR A 157 -9.78 1.03 -13.44
CA TYR A 157 -8.59 1.55 -12.73
C TYR A 157 -8.51 1.16 -11.26
N GLY A 158 -9.28 0.18 -10.80
CA GLY A 158 -9.16 -0.48 -9.51
C GLY A 158 -8.44 -1.81 -9.61
N ALA A 159 -7.93 -2.32 -8.49
CA ALA A 159 -7.29 -3.62 -8.43
C ALA A 159 -7.64 -4.35 -7.12
N MET A 160 -6.96 -5.43 -6.83
CA MET A 160 -7.31 -6.36 -5.75
C MET A 160 -7.38 -5.68 -4.37
N HIS A 161 -6.35 -4.94 -3.99
CA HIS A 161 -6.30 -4.23 -2.70
C HIS A 161 -7.35 -3.11 -2.63
N CYS A 162 -7.57 -2.39 -3.74
CA CYS A 162 -8.55 -1.32 -3.83
C CYS A 162 -9.99 -1.78 -3.54
N CYS A 163 -10.30 -3.06 -3.78
CA CYS A 163 -11.62 -3.66 -3.54
C CYS A 163 -11.80 -4.21 -2.13
N THR A 164 -10.81 -4.01 -1.24
CA THR A 164 -10.81 -4.61 0.10
C THR A 164 -10.66 -3.58 1.20
N ALA A 165 -11.26 -3.85 2.36
CA ALA A 165 -11.04 -3.11 3.58
C ALA A 165 -10.98 -4.08 4.77
N PHE A 166 -9.87 -4.11 5.47
CA PHE A 166 -9.71 -4.99 6.63
C PHE A 166 -10.37 -4.36 7.86
N LEU A 167 -11.36 -5.06 8.41
CA LEU A 167 -12.02 -4.64 9.66
C LEU A 167 -11.25 -5.11 10.89
N LYS A 168 -10.53 -6.23 10.78
CA LYS A 168 -9.71 -6.82 11.84
C LYS A 168 -8.58 -7.61 11.19
N ARG A 169 -7.37 -7.43 11.71
CA ARG A 169 -6.24 -8.32 11.46
C ARG A 169 -5.86 -8.98 12.77
N GLY A 170 -5.65 -10.30 12.72
CA GLY A 170 -5.31 -11.14 13.89
C GLY A 170 -3.91 -10.88 14.40
#